data_ce1ee7e20f884d23245e4b84e56d847b
#
_entry.id   ce1ee7e20f884d23245e4b84e56d847b
#
_cell.length_a   1.000
_cell.length_b   1.000
_cell.length_c   1.000
_cell.angle_alpha   90.00
_cell.angle_beta   90.00
_cell.angle_gamma   90.00
#
_symmetry.space_group_name_H-M   'P 1'
#
loop_
_entity.id
_entity.type
_entity.pdbx_description
1 polymer ?
#
loop_
_entity_poly.entity_id
_entity_poly.type
_entity_poly.pdbx_seq_one_letter_code
_entity_poly.pdbx_strand_id
1 'polypeptide(L)'
;MDATAVHNGRVALVTGAARGIGLGIAAWLITEGWQVVLADVDGKRGPLVAEGLGESASFVVMDVASEEQVAAGVAHVLGMFGRLDALVCNAAVADPHNTVLESLDLAHWNRVLAVNLSGPMLLAKHCAPYLRAHCGSIVNLSSTRAHQSEPDTEAYAASKGGVLALTHALAVSLGPEVRVNAVSPGWIDARDPAARRAEPLSESDHAQHPAGRVGTVEDVASLVAWLLSRNTGFVTGQEFVVDGGMSRKMVYT
;
A
#
# COMPACT_ATOMS: atom_id res chain seq x y z
N MET A 1 -4.10 -35.47 10.92
CA MET A 1 -4.49 -34.42 11.88
C MET A 1 -4.94 -33.25 11.03
N ASP A 2 -6.25 -33.15 10.83
CA ASP A 2 -6.85 -32.09 10.03
C ASP A 2 -6.82 -30.80 10.84
N ALA A 3 -5.98 -29.86 10.40
CA ALA A 3 -5.98 -28.50 10.93
C ALA A 3 -6.38 -27.52 9.79
N THR A 4 -7.55 -27.75 9.18
CA THR A 4 -8.26 -26.70 8.47
C THR A 4 -9.16 -25.99 9.46
N ALA A 5 -8.57 -25.13 10.30
CA ALA A 5 -9.35 -24.11 10.98
C ALA A 5 -9.98 -23.26 9.89
N VAL A 6 -11.27 -23.44 9.64
CA VAL A 6 -12.05 -22.60 8.72
C VAL A 6 -12.11 -21.22 9.37
N HIS A 7 -11.15 -20.36 9.04
CA HIS A 7 -11.21 -18.97 9.43
C HIS A 7 -12.37 -18.32 8.65
N ASN A 8 -13.48 -18.06 9.33
CA ASN A 8 -14.67 -17.39 8.74
C ASN A 8 -14.45 -15.88 8.49
N GLY A 9 -13.25 -15.37 8.69
CA GLY A 9 -12.88 -13.97 8.49
C GLY A 9 -12.49 -13.65 7.06
N ARG A 10 -12.63 -12.37 6.67
CA ARG A 10 -12.09 -11.85 5.40
C ARG A 10 -10.55 -11.87 5.47
N VAL A 11 -9.90 -12.15 4.35
CA VAL A 11 -8.43 -12.23 4.24
C VAL A 11 -7.90 -11.09 3.39
N ALA A 12 -6.91 -10.37 3.90
CA ALA A 12 -6.20 -9.32 3.19
C ALA A 12 -4.72 -9.65 3.02
N LEU A 13 -4.16 -9.38 1.85
CA LEU A 13 -2.72 -9.35 1.59
C LEU A 13 -2.26 -7.89 1.55
N VAL A 14 -1.33 -7.51 2.43
CA VAL A 14 -0.77 -6.15 2.51
C VAL A 14 0.72 -6.22 2.23
N THR A 15 1.20 -5.54 1.19
CA THR A 15 2.62 -5.54 0.80
C THR A 15 3.37 -4.34 1.37
N GLY A 16 4.70 -4.48 1.62
CA GLY A 16 5.49 -3.46 2.32
C GLY A 16 5.01 -3.26 3.76
N ALA A 17 4.59 -4.35 4.43
CA ALA A 17 3.87 -4.29 5.69
C ALA A 17 4.73 -4.51 6.94
N ALA A 18 6.06 -4.66 6.81
CA ALA A 18 6.95 -4.77 7.97
C ALA A 18 7.14 -3.44 8.72
N ARG A 19 6.71 -2.31 8.15
CA ARG A 19 6.84 -0.96 8.75
C ARG A 19 5.88 0.05 8.13
N GLY A 20 5.84 1.26 8.72
CA GLY A 20 5.22 2.45 8.13
C GLY A 20 3.74 2.29 7.81
N ILE A 21 3.32 2.84 6.67
CA ILE A 21 1.92 2.85 6.24
C ILE A 21 1.36 1.44 6.09
N GLY A 22 2.11 0.52 5.48
CA GLY A 22 1.67 -0.87 5.30
C GLY A 22 1.40 -1.60 6.62
N LEU A 23 2.27 -1.40 7.62
CA LEU A 23 2.06 -1.92 8.98
C LEU A 23 0.82 -1.30 9.63
N GLY A 24 0.63 0.02 9.51
CA GLY A 24 -0.55 0.70 10.05
C GLY A 24 -1.85 0.18 9.41
N ILE A 25 -1.85 -0.05 8.09
CA ILE A 25 -2.99 -0.66 7.39
C ILE A 25 -3.26 -2.07 7.91
N ALA A 26 -2.22 -2.90 8.03
CA ALA A 26 -2.37 -4.27 8.55
C ALA A 26 -2.95 -4.28 9.96
N ALA A 27 -2.41 -3.46 10.87
CA ALA A 27 -2.90 -3.33 12.24
C ALA A 27 -4.36 -2.87 12.28
N TRP A 28 -4.73 -1.87 11.47
CA TRP A 28 -6.12 -1.39 11.40
C TRP A 28 -7.09 -2.48 10.94
N LEU A 29 -6.75 -3.18 9.85
CA LEU A 29 -7.60 -4.26 9.33
C LEU A 29 -7.82 -5.37 10.35
N ILE A 30 -6.80 -5.72 11.14
CA ILE A 30 -6.91 -6.70 12.23
C ILE A 30 -7.93 -6.23 13.27
N THR A 31 -7.95 -4.93 13.65
CA THR A 31 -8.96 -4.41 14.59
C THR A 31 -10.39 -4.49 14.03
N GLU A 32 -10.54 -4.53 12.71
CA GLU A 32 -11.83 -4.73 12.02
C GLU A 32 -12.16 -6.22 11.76
N GLY A 33 -11.38 -7.13 12.33
CA GLY A 33 -11.66 -8.58 12.29
C GLY A 33 -11.18 -9.27 11.01
N TRP A 34 -10.21 -8.68 10.28
CA TRP A 34 -9.58 -9.33 9.14
C TRP A 34 -8.47 -10.28 9.58
N GLN A 35 -8.27 -11.35 8.80
CA GLN A 35 -7.00 -12.08 8.76
C GLN A 35 -6.08 -11.36 7.79
N VAL A 36 -4.86 -11.05 8.20
CA VAL A 36 -3.94 -10.24 7.40
C VAL A 36 -2.63 -10.97 7.16
N VAL A 37 -2.27 -11.16 5.89
CA VAL A 37 -0.94 -11.62 5.51
C VAL A 37 -0.10 -10.39 5.19
N LEU A 38 0.93 -10.17 6.00
CA LEU A 38 1.94 -9.15 5.77
C LEU A 38 2.97 -9.71 4.79
N ALA A 39 3.25 -8.98 3.71
CA ALA A 39 4.30 -9.34 2.76
C ALA A 39 5.36 -8.23 2.73
N ASP A 40 6.63 -8.60 2.85
CA ASP A 40 7.76 -7.66 2.80
C ASP A 40 9.04 -8.39 2.42
N VAL A 41 10.04 -7.66 1.94
CA VAL A 41 11.39 -8.19 1.71
C VAL A 41 12.19 -8.33 3.01
N ASP A 42 11.78 -7.65 4.07
CA ASP A 42 12.44 -7.68 5.38
C ASP A 42 12.06 -8.94 6.18
N GLY A 43 12.66 -10.06 5.83
CA GLY A 43 12.44 -11.35 6.48
C GLY A 43 12.90 -11.42 7.93
N LYS A 44 13.58 -10.39 8.47
CA LYS A 44 13.97 -10.32 9.87
C LYS A 44 12.92 -9.59 10.71
N ARG A 45 12.45 -8.44 10.22
CA ARG A 45 11.47 -7.60 10.93
C ARG A 45 10.03 -8.15 10.77
N GLY A 46 9.68 -8.62 9.59
CA GLY A 46 8.31 -9.03 9.28
C GLY A 46 7.73 -10.08 10.22
N PRO A 47 8.43 -11.21 10.52
CA PRO A 47 7.92 -12.20 11.47
C PRO A 47 7.66 -11.65 12.88
N LEU A 48 8.57 -10.80 13.39
CA LEU A 48 8.43 -10.17 14.71
C LEU A 48 7.22 -9.22 14.77
N VAL A 49 6.99 -8.50 13.69
CA VAL A 49 5.82 -7.61 13.58
C VAL A 49 4.52 -8.42 13.52
N ALA A 50 4.48 -9.49 12.74
CA ALA A 50 3.31 -10.36 12.67
C ALA A 50 3.00 -11.01 14.02
N GLU A 51 4.02 -11.50 14.72
CA GLU A 51 3.89 -12.03 16.08
C GLU A 51 3.31 -10.98 17.05
N GLY A 52 3.81 -9.73 16.98
CA GLY A 52 3.32 -8.63 17.80
C GLY A 52 1.88 -8.21 17.51
N LEU A 53 1.36 -8.47 16.30
CA LEU A 53 -0.03 -8.22 15.92
C LEU A 53 -1.00 -9.35 16.32
N GLY A 54 -0.47 -10.52 16.70
CA GLY A 54 -1.25 -11.65 17.21
C GLY A 54 -1.74 -12.62 16.13
N GLU A 55 -2.65 -13.51 16.52
CA GLU A 55 -3.08 -14.69 15.73
C GLU A 55 -3.75 -14.34 14.39
N SER A 56 -4.26 -13.13 14.23
CA SER A 56 -4.87 -12.66 12.98
C SER A 56 -3.86 -12.17 11.96
N ALA A 57 -2.56 -12.17 12.30
CA ALA A 57 -1.47 -11.76 11.42
C ALA A 57 -0.59 -12.96 11.05
N SER A 58 -0.16 -12.99 9.80
CA SER A 58 0.91 -13.89 9.34
C SER A 58 1.86 -13.13 8.42
N PHE A 59 3.03 -13.71 8.15
CA PHE A 59 4.05 -13.03 7.36
C PHE A 59 4.59 -13.94 6.24
N VAL A 60 4.85 -13.34 5.09
CA VAL A 60 5.55 -13.98 3.96
C VAL A 60 6.64 -13.06 3.42
N VAL A 61 7.84 -13.61 3.19
CA VAL A 61 8.91 -12.87 2.50
C VAL A 61 8.54 -12.77 1.02
N MET A 62 8.53 -11.54 0.47
CA MET A 62 8.14 -11.30 -0.91
C MET A 62 8.80 -10.04 -1.48
N ASP A 63 9.62 -10.18 -2.52
CA ASP A 63 9.96 -9.06 -3.41
C ASP A 63 8.88 -8.94 -4.49
N VAL A 64 8.09 -7.88 -4.44
CA VAL A 64 7.00 -7.63 -5.40
C VAL A 64 7.48 -7.42 -6.84
N ALA A 65 8.77 -7.14 -7.04
CA ALA A 65 9.38 -7.06 -8.38
C ALA A 65 9.74 -8.43 -8.96
N SER A 66 9.66 -9.51 -8.17
CA SER A 66 9.88 -10.89 -8.62
C SER A 66 8.55 -11.60 -8.82
N GLU A 67 8.20 -11.90 -10.06
CA GLU A 67 6.94 -12.60 -10.37
C GLU A 67 6.88 -13.98 -9.69
N GLU A 68 8.01 -14.68 -9.61
CA GLU A 68 8.11 -15.98 -8.94
C GLU A 68 7.75 -15.86 -7.44
N GLN A 69 8.31 -14.86 -6.74
CA GLN A 69 8.02 -14.64 -5.33
C GLN A 69 6.57 -14.17 -5.11
N VAL A 70 6.03 -13.35 -6.00
CA VAL A 70 4.61 -12.95 -5.96
C VAL A 70 3.72 -14.17 -6.10
N ALA A 71 3.96 -15.03 -7.10
CA ALA A 71 3.17 -16.25 -7.30
C ALA A 71 3.26 -17.20 -6.08
N ALA A 72 4.45 -17.41 -5.54
CA ALA A 72 4.66 -18.24 -4.35
C ALA A 72 3.97 -17.65 -3.11
N GLY A 73 4.06 -16.34 -2.92
CA GLY A 73 3.42 -15.67 -1.78
C GLY A 73 1.89 -15.71 -1.86
N VAL A 74 1.30 -15.53 -3.03
CA VAL A 74 -0.15 -15.68 -3.23
C VAL A 74 -0.56 -17.13 -2.97
N ALA A 75 0.20 -18.13 -3.46
CA ALA A 75 -0.06 -19.54 -3.19
C ALA A 75 0.01 -19.84 -1.67
N HIS A 76 0.94 -19.22 -0.94
CA HIS A 76 1.02 -19.33 0.52
C HIS A 76 -0.25 -18.81 1.21
N VAL A 77 -0.73 -17.62 0.84
CA VAL A 77 -1.99 -17.06 1.36
C VAL A 77 -3.14 -18.02 1.18
N LEU A 78 -3.25 -18.58 -0.02
CA LEU A 78 -4.34 -19.52 -0.34
C LEU A 78 -4.20 -20.87 0.36
N GLY A 79 -2.97 -21.35 0.55
CA GLY A 79 -2.70 -22.56 1.33
C GLY A 79 -3.11 -22.42 2.80
N MET A 80 -2.98 -21.21 3.37
CA MET A 80 -3.36 -20.92 4.76
C MET A 80 -4.86 -20.71 4.93
N PHE A 81 -5.50 -19.95 4.04
CA PHE A 81 -6.85 -19.43 4.26
C PHE A 81 -7.88 -19.89 3.23
N GLY A 82 -7.46 -20.47 2.11
CA GLY A 82 -8.35 -20.89 1.01
C GLY A 82 -9.06 -19.75 0.28
N ARG A 83 -8.79 -18.49 0.64
CA ARG A 83 -9.48 -17.30 0.13
C ARG A 83 -8.59 -16.06 0.14
N LEU A 84 -8.97 -15.07 -0.67
CA LEU A 84 -8.43 -13.72 -0.64
C LEU A 84 -9.54 -12.73 -0.96
N ASP A 85 -9.80 -11.76 -0.08
CA ASP A 85 -10.86 -10.77 -0.22
C ASP A 85 -10.32 -9.36 -0.52
N ALA A 86 -9.08 -9.09 -0.12
CA ALA A 86 -8.47 -7.77 -0.35
C ALA A 86 -6.98 -7.87 -0.67
N LEU A 87 -6.54 -6.97 -1.54
CA LEU A 87 -5.13 -6.73 -1.84
C LEU A 87 -4.79 -5.26 -1.62
N VAL A 88 -3.74 -4.99 -0.83
CA VAL A 88 -3.18 -3.65 -0.66
C VAL A 88 -1.76 -3.61 -1.22
N CYS A 89 -1.60 -2.94 -2.35
CA CYS A 89 -0.32 -2.72 -3.01
C CYS A 89 0.35 -1.47 -2.42
N ASN A 90 1.09 -1.66 -1.31
CA ASN A 90 1.78 -0.57 -0.60
C ASN A 90 3.30 -0.63 -0.74
N ALA A 91 3.90 -1.80 -0.99
CA ALA A 91 5.34 -1.93 -1.16
C ALA A 91 5.90 -0.93 -2.20
N ALA A 92 6.93 -0.20 -1.83
CA ALA A 92 7.56 0.79 -2.69
C ALA A 92 9.04 1.02 -2.33
N VAL A 93 9.83 1.41 -3.32
CA VAL A 93 11.03 2.23 -3.10
C VAL A 93 10.49 3.62 -2.75
N ALA A 94 10.51 3.96 -1.45
CA ALA A 94 9.75 5.09 -0.90
C ALA A 94 10.56 6.39 -0.85
N ASP A 95 11.89 6.33 -0.97
CA ASP A 95 12.70 7.54 -1.13
C ASP A 95 12.38 8.12 -2.52
N PRO A 96 11.79 9.33 -2.58
CA PRO A 96 11.41 9.90 -3.86
C PRO A 96 12.58 10.50 -4.62
N HIS A 97 13.68 10.81 -3.93
CA HIS A 97 14.81 11.52 -4.52
C HIS A 97 15.73 10.57 -5.29
N ASN A 98 16.17 11.04 -6.43
CA ASN A 98 17.25 10.45 -7.21
C ASN A 98 18.40 11.47 -7.36
N THR A 99 19.43 11.13 -8.10
CA THR A 99 20.46 12.09 -8.52
C THR A 99 19.89 13.05 -9.54
N VAL A 100 20.60 14.17 -9.82
CA VAL A 100 20.25 15.07 -10.93
C VAL A 100 20.03 14.29 -12.22
N LEU A 101 19.09 14.74 -13.04
CA LEU A 101 18.57 14.00 -14.19
C LEU A 101 19.68 13.44 -15.11
N GLU A 102 20.74 14.25 -15.38
CA GLU A 102 21.85 13.85 -16.25
C GLU A 102 22.69 12.68 -15.68
N SER A 103 22.58 12.44 -14.39
CA SER A 103 23.30 11.38 -13.67
C SER A 103 22.37 10.26 -13.18
N LEU A 104 21.09 10.31 -13.55
CA LEU A 104 20.13 9.29 -13.14
C LEU A 104 20.50 7.93 -13.75
N ASP A 105 20.82 6.96 -12.90
CA ASP A 105 21.13 5.60 -13.33
C ASP A 105 19.88 4.88 -13.81
N LEU A 106 19.95 4.31 -15.01
CA LEU A 106 18.86 3.51 -15.58
C LEU A 106 18.52 2.27 -14.73
N ALA A 107 19.49 1.69 -14.03
CA ALA A 107 19.23 0.58 -13.13
C ALA A 107 18.39 1.01 -11.92
N HIS A 108 18.67 2.19 -11.34
CA HIS A 108 17.85 2.79 -10.30
C HIS A 108 16.42 3.07 -10.80
N TRP A 109 16.28 3.75 -11.95
CA TRP A 109 14.99 3.99 -12.60
C TRP A 109 14.19 2.69 -12.75
N ASN A 110 14.81 1.66 -13.35
CA ASN A 110 14.17 0.37 -13.57
C ASN A 110 13.77 -0.31 -12.25
N ARG A 111 14.59 -0.21 -11.20
CA ARG A 111 14.25 -0.76 -9.87
C ARG A 111 13.03 -0.08 -9.28
N VAL A 112 12.95 1.25 -9.35
CA VAL A 112 11.79 2.00 -8.87
C VAL A 112 10.53 1.58 -9.62
N LEU A 113 10.57 1.51 -10.95
CA LEU A 113 9.42 1.06 -11.75
C LEU A 113 9.06 -0.40 -11.48
N ALA A 114 10.04 -1.29 -11.34
CA ALA A 114 9.81 -2.70 -11.08
C ALA A 114 9.05 -2.92 -9.76
N VAL A 115 9.44 -2.19 -8.70
CA VAL A 115 8.77 -2.30 -7.40
C VAL A 115 7.45 -1.56 -7.38
N ASN A 116 7.46 -0.26 -7.75
CA ASN A 116 6.33 0.63 -7.50
C ASN A 116 5.19 0.48 -8.50
N LEU A 117 5.46 0.02 -9.72
CA LEU A 117 4.49 -0.07 -10.80
C LEU A 117 4.28 -1.51 -11.29
N SER A 118 5.36 -2.23 -11.65
CA SER A 118 5.22 -3.62 -12.10
C SER A 118 4.76 -4.53 -10.96
N GLY A 119 5.23 -4.29 -9.71
CA GLY A 119 4.80 -5.05 -8.54
C GLY A 119 3.28 -5.06 -8.34
N PRO A 120 2.58 -3.91 -8.28
CA PRO A 120 1.11 -3.87 -8.26
C PRO A 120 0.43 -4.61 -9.40
N MET A 121 0.98 -4.55 -10.61
CA MET A 121 0.47 -5.29 -11.76
C MET A 121 0.63 -6.80 -11.57
N LEU A 122 1.80 -7.27 -11.14
CA LEU A 122 2.06 -8.69 -10.86
C LEU A 122 1.17 -9.22 -9.74
N LEU A 123 1.01 -8.46 -8.65
CA LEU A 123 0.10 -8.80 -7.56
C LEU A 123 -1.34 -8.90 -8.05
N ALA A 124 -1.82 -7.92 -8.81
CA ALA A 124 -3.16 -7.95 -9.39
C ALA A 124 -3.35 -9.17 -10.29
N LYS A 125 -2.37 -9.50 -11.16
CA LYS A 125 -2.40 -10.67 -12.05
C LYS A 125 -2.61 -11.97 -11.27
N HIS A 126 -1.83 -12.20 -10.21
CA HIS A 126 -1.87 -13.45 -9.47
C HIS A 126 -3.00 -13.51 -8.44
N CYS A 127 -3.49 -12.37 -7.93
CA CYS A 127 -4.61 -12.31 -6.97
C CYS A 127 -5.99 -12.28 -7.65
N ALA A 128 -6.09 -11.82 -8.90
CA ALA A 128 -7.37 -11.57 -9.57
C ALA A 128 -8.36 -12.76 -9.55
N PRO A 129 -7.96 -14.03 -9.82
CA PRO A 129 -8.90 -15.14 -9.80
C PRO A 129 -9.59 -15.32 -8.44
N TYR A 130 -8.86 -15.10 -7.36
CA TYR A 130 -9.33 -15.30 -5.99
C TYR A 130 -10.14 -14.10 -5.49
N LEU A 131 -9.74 -12.89 -5.85
CA LEU A 131 -10.52 -11.68 -5.60
C LEU A 131 -11.88 -11.73 -6.31
N ARG A 132 -11.92 -12.20 -7.56
CA ARG A 132 -13.18 -12.39 -8.29
C ARG A 132 -14.11 -13.37 -7.59
N ALA A 133 -13.57 -14.49 -7.08
CA ALA A 133 -14.37 -15.50 -6.38
C ALA A 133 -15.06 -14.96 -5.12
N HIS A 134 -14.58 -13.88 -4.55
CA HIS A 134 -15.08 -13.29 -3.30
C HIS A 134 -15.62 -11.85 -3.43
N CYS A 135 -15.80 -11.34 -4.66
CA CYS A 135 -16.17 -9.94 -4.92
C CYS A 135 -15.25 -8.98 -4.17
N GLY A 136 -13.93 -9.20 -4.31
CA GLY A 136 -12.90 -8.55 -3.54
C GLY A 136 -12.59 -7.12 -3.96
N SER A 137 -11.55 -6.55 -3.35
CA SER A 137 -11.11 -5.18 -3.63
C SER A 137 -9.59 -5.05 -3.63
N ILE A 138 -9.08 -4.19 -4.51
CA ILE A 138 -7.68 -3.79 -4.57
C ILE A 138 -7.57 -2.32 -4.19
N VAL A 139 -6.61 -1.99 -3.32
CA VAL A 139 -6.19 -0.60 -3.06
C VAL A 139 -4.71 -0.46 -3.38
N ASN A 140 -4.42 0.43 -4.33
CA ASN A 140 -3.05 0.78 -4.71
C ASN A 140 -2.60 2.05 -3.99
N LEU A 141 -1.44 2.02 -3.32
CA LEU A 141 -0.85 3.21 -2.72
C LEU A 141 -0.03 3.98 -3.78
N SER A 142 -0.61 5.11 -4.22
CA SER A 142 0.07 6.10 -5.04
C SER A 142 0.77 7.15 -4.15
N SER A 143 0.74 8.40 -4.53
CA SER A 143 1.28 9.55 -3.80
C SER A 143 0.76 10.84 -4.41
N THR A 144 0.72 11.94 -3.64
CA THR A 144 0.54 13.30 -4.20
C THR A 144 1.62 13.65 -5.23
N ARG A 145 2.77 12.97 -5.21
CA ARG A 145 3.84 13.13 -6.22
C ARG A 145 3.48 12.58 -7.61
N ALA A 146 2.33 11.95 -7.77
CA ALA A 146 1.74 11.68 -9.07
C ALA A 146 1.23 12.95 -9.78
N HIS A 147 1.00 14.04 -9.04
CA HIS A 147 0.40 15.29 -9.51
C HIS A 147 1.33 16.50 -9.39
N GLN A 148 2.26 16.47 -8.44
CA GLN A 148 3.21 17.55 -8.19
C GLN A 148 4.55 16.96 -7.75
N SER A 149 5.64 17.65 -8.07
CA SER A 149 6.99 17.12 -7.87
C SER A 149 7.92 18.15 -7.24
N GLU A 150 8.95 17.65 -6.60
CA GLU A 150 10.17 18.37 -6.29
C GLU A 150 11.23 18.02 -7.32
N PRO A 151 12.32 18.79 -7.45
CA PRO A 151 13.45 18.41 -8.30
C PRO A 151 13.98 17.01 -7.95
N ASP A 152 14.51 16.31 -8.95
CA ASP A 152 15.19 15.02 -8.79
C ASP A 152 14.27 13.89 -8.22
N THR A 153 13.01 13.84 -8.69
CA THR A 153 12.02 12.84 -8.27
C THR A 153 11.37 12.08 -9.42
N GLU A 154 11.97 12.10 -10.62
CA GLU A 154 11.36 11.64 -11.86
C GLU A 154 10.93 10.17 -11.81
N ALA A 155 11.81 9.28 -11.31
CA ALA A 155 11.52 7.85 -11.24
C ALA A 155 10.32 7.55 -10.32
N TYR A 156 10.29 8.18 -9.15
CA TYR A 156 9.21 8.02 -8.20
C TYR A 156 7.91 8.61 -8.73
N ALA A 157 7.93 9.85 -9.21
CA ALA A 157 6.75 10.53 -9.75
C ALA A 157 6.16 9.76 -10.94
N ALA A 158 7.00 9.31 -11.88
CA ALA A 158 6.58 8.50 -13.01
C ALA A 158 5.92 7.19 -12.54
N SER A 159 6.53 6.50 -11.56
CA SER A 159 5.96 5.27 -11.01
C SER A 159 4.58 5.49 -10.38
N LYS A 160 4.42 6.57 -9.60
CA LYS A 160 3.16 6.87 -8.90
C LYS A 160 2.06 7.37 -9.83
N GLY A 161 2.41 8.15 -10.87
CA GLY A 161 1.50 8.47 -11.97
C GLY A 161 1.05 7.21 -12.73
N GLY A 162 1.99 6.29 -13.00
CA GLY A 162 1.69 4.99 -13.60
C GLY A 162 0.74 4.13 -12.76
N VAL A 163 0.85 4.17 -11.43
CA VAL A 163 -0.09 3.48 -10.50
C VAL A 163 -1.52 4.01 -10.65
N LEU A 164 -1.71 5.31 -10.85
CA LEU A 164 -3.05 5.87 -11.08
C LEU A 164 -3.66 5.35 -12.40
N ALA A 165 -2.85 5.36 -13.48
CA ALA A 165 -3.29 4.80 -14.75
C ALA A 165 -3.58 3.29 -14.66
N LEU A 166 -2.73 2.52 -13.97
CA LEU A 166 -2.94 1.10 -13.72
C LEU A 166 -4.24 0.87 -12.92
N THR A 167 -4.56 1.72 -11.96
CA THR A 167 -5.74 1.60 -11.09
C THR A 167 -7.03 1.62 -11.92
N HIS A 168 -7.23 2.62 -12.78
CA HIS A 168 -8.46 2.67 -13.59
C HIS A 168 -8.49 1.58 -14.67
N ALA A 169 -7.34 1.21 -15.24
CA ALA A 169 -7.26 0.10 -16.20
C ALA A 169 -7.66 -1.24 -15.56
N LEU A 170 -7.17 -1.52 -14.35
CA LEU A 170 -7.56 -2.71 -13.57
C LEU A 170 -9.02 -2.66 -13.15
N ALA A 171 -9.55 -1.50 -12.76
CA ALA A 171 -10.97 -1.36 -12.42
C ALA A 171 -11.89 -1.74 -13.57
N VAL A 172 -11.54 -1.35 -14.80
CA VAL A 172 -12.29 -1.72 -16.02
C VAL A 172 -12.12 -3.21 -16.33
N SER A 173 -10.91 -3.76 -16.23
CA SER A 173 -10.61 -5.15 -16.61
C SER A 173 -11.13 -6.18 -15.61
N LEU A 174 -11.24 -5.81 -14.32
CA LEU A 174 -11.62 -6.72 -13.24
C LEU A 174 -13.07 -6.53 -12.75
N GLY A 175 -13.73 -5.45 -13.19
CA GLY A 175 -15.14 -5.24 -12.90
C GLY A 175 -16.05 -6.20 -13.66
N PRO A 176 -17.26 -6.46 -13.16
CA PRO A 176 -17.84 -5.90 -11.92
C PRO A 176 -17.42 -6.63 -10.63
N GLU A 177 -16.68 -7.73 -10.71
CA GLU A 177 -16.43 -8.61 -9.56
C GLU A 177 -15.41 -8.00 -8.58
N VAL A 178 -14.42 -7.23 -9.08
CA VAL A 178 -13.37 -6.65 -8.25
C VAL A 178 -13.34 -5.13 -8.40
N ARG A 179 -13.40 -4.42 -7.30
CA ARG A 179 -13.20 -2.97 -7.27
C ARG A 179 -11.72 -2.64 -7.11
N VAL A 180 -11.24 -1.62 -7.80
CA VAL A 180 -9.83 -1.19 -7.72
C VAL A 180 -9.79 0.32 -7.56
N ASN A 181 -9.17 0.81 -6.48
CA ASN A 181 -9.01 2.23 -6.20
C ASN A 181 -7.57 2.56 -5.80
N ALA A 182 -7.21 3.82 -5.88
CA ALA A 182 -5.93 4.33 -5.42
C ALA A 182 -6.10 5.26 -4.21
N VAL A 183 -5.15 5.20 -3.29
CA VAL A 183 -4.96 6.20 -2.24
C VAL A 183 -3.64 6.90 -2.50
N SER A 184 -3.65 8.24 -2.49
CA SER A 184 -2.49 9.10 -2.71
C SER A 184 -2.17 9.88 -1.44
N PRO A 185 -1.33 9.35 -0.54
CA PRO A 185 -0.89 10.08 0.64
C PRO A 185 0.01 11.26 0.25
N GLY A 186 -0.10 12.35 1.04
CA GLY A 186 0.88 13.41 1.08
C GLY A 186 1.99 13.10 2.09
N TRP A 187 2.36 14.09 2.91
CA TRP A 187 3.33 13.87 3.98
C TRP A 187 2.69 13.13 5.17
N ILE A 188 3.09 11.89 5.34
CA ILE A 188 2.68 11.02 6.45
C ILE A 188 3.92 10.72 7.31
N ASP A 189 3.87 10.99 8.61
CA ASP A 189 4.91 10.57 9.53
C ASP A 189 4.76 9.08 9.84
N ALA A 190 5.39 8.28 8.98
CA ALA A 190 5.37 6.82 9.06
C ALA A 190 6.55 6.24 9.87
N ARG A 191 7.31 7.09 10.58
CA ARG A 191 8.42 6.66 11.46
C ARG A 191 7.89 5.86 12.66
N ASP A 192 8.76 5.03 13.22
CA ASP A 192 8.43 4.31 14.46
C ASP A 192 8.09 5.28 15.61
N PRO A 193 7.17 4.91 16.53
CA PRO A 193 6.76 5.78 17.63
C PRO A 193 7.91 6.28 18.50
N ALA A 194 8.97 5.49 18.65
CA ALA A 194 10.17 5.89 19.39
C ALA A 194 10.93 7.01 18.67
N ALA A 195 11.10 6.90 17.34
CA ALA A 195 11.74 7.93 16.52
C ALA A 195 10.92 9.23 16.50
N ARG A 196 9.60 9.14 16.38
CA ARG A 196 8.69 10.31 16.45
C ARG A 196 8.81 11.06 17.78
N ARG A 197 8.99 10.33 18.90
CA ARG A 197 9.19 10.95 20.21
C ARG A 197 10.58 11.56 20.38
N ALA A 198 11.61 10.93 19.82
CA ALA A 198 12.99 11.42 19.90
C ALA A 198 13.21 12.69 19.06
N GLU A 199 12.56 12.76 17.89
CA GLU A 199 12.67 13.86 16.94
C GLU A 199 11.27 14.29 16.49
N PRO A 200 10.53 15.07 17.30
CA PRO A 200 9.21 15.55 16.94
C PRO A 200 9.32 16.51 15.74
N LEU A 201 8.28 16.49 14.91
CA LEU A 201 8.13 17.44 13.81
C LEU A 201 7.93 18.85 14.36
N SER A 202 8.40 19.84 13.62
CA SER A 202 8.29 21.25 14.00
C SER A 202 6.89 21.80 13.77
N GLU A 203 6.56 22.95 14.41
CA GLU A 203 5.32 23.65 14.14
C GLU A 203 5.21 24.08 12.66
N SER A 204 6.33 24.43 12.03
CA SER A 204 6.38 24.77 10.60
C SER A 204 6.06 23.58 9.70
N ASP A 205 6.42 22.36 10.09
CA ASP A 205 6.04 21.15 9.35
C ASP A 205 4.52 20.93 9.41
N HIS A 206 3.94 21.07 10.59
CA HIS A 206 2.51 20.94 10.78
C HIS A 206 1.72 22.04 10.04
N ALA A 207 2.20 23.29 10.04
CA ALA A 207 1.56 24.45 9.42
C ALA A 207 1.51 24.38 7.88
N GLN A 208 2.27 23.49 7.24
CA GLN A 208 2.18 23.27 5.80
C GLN A 208 0.80 22.70 5.40
N HIS A 209 0.14 22.02 6.31
CA HIS A 209 -1.12 21.32 6.06
C HIS A 209 -2.32 22.15 6.54
N PRO A 210 -3.32 22.44 5.69
CA PRO A 210 -4.59 23.04 6.11
C PRO A 210 -5.28 22.30 7.27
N ALA A 211 -5.09 20.99 7.39
CA ALA A 211 -5.57 20.18 8.51
C ALA A 211 -4.86 20.47 9.85
N GLY A 212 -3.83 21.36 9.87
CA GLY A 212 -3.09 21.76 11.06
C GLY A 212 -2.06 20.80 11.57
N ARG A 213 -1.80 19.69 10.85
CA ARG A 213 -0.80 18.70 11.22
C ARG A 213 -0.33 17.86 10.04
N VAL A 214 0.88 17.32 10.16
CA VAL A 214 1.36 16.23 9.31
C VAL A 214 0.47 15.01 9.53
N GLY A 215 0.24 14.22 8.47
CA GLY A 215 -0.57 13.02 8.53
C GLY A 215 0.08 11.89 9.34
N THR A 216 -0.74 10.95 9.79
CA THR A 216 -0.30 9.72 10.48
C THR A 216 -0.65 8.50 9.65
N VAL A 217 -0.11 7.34 10.02
CA VAL A 217 -0.41 6.08 9.33
C VAL A 217 -1.90 5.72 9.44
N GLU A 218 -2.55 6.11 10.54
CA GLU A 218 -3.97 5.87 10.81
C GLU A 218 -4.88 6.67 9.85
N ASP A 219 -4.46 7.87 9.42
CA ASP A 219 -5.21 8.67 8.45
C ASP A 219 -5.33 7.93 7.10
N VAL A 220 -4.29 7.23 6.71
CA VAL A 220 -4.28 6.42 5.48
C VAL A 220 -4.99 5.09 5.71
N ALA A 221 -4.71 4.41 6.83
CA ALA A 221 -5.24 3.08 7.13
C ALA A 221 -6.77 3.07 7.20
N SER A 222 -7.38 4.06 7.84
CA SER A 222 -8.84 4.19 7.96
C SER A 222 -9.53 4.32 6.59
N LEU A 223 -8.95 5.11 5.68
CA LEU A 223 -9.49 5.25 4.32
C LEU A 223 -9.31 3.97 3.51
N VAL A 224 -8.14 3.30 3.61
CA VAL A 224 -7.91 2.02 2.95
C VAL A 224 -8.94 0.99 3.43
N ALA A 225 -9.16 0.87 4.73
CA ALA A 225 -10.14 -0.05 5.31
C ALA A 225 -11.57 0.26 4.82
N TRP A 226 -11.95 1.55 4.76
CA TRP A 226 -13.24 1.95 4.19
C TRP A 226 -13.39 1.55 2.73
N LEU A 227 -12.36 1.76 1.89
CA LEU A 227 -12.36 1.34 0.48
C LEU A 227 -12.44 -0.17 0.28
N LEU A 228 -11.92 -0.95 1.23
CA LEU A 228 -12.02 -2.43 1.23
C LEU A 228 -13.36 -2.92 1.76
N SER A 229 -14.16 -2.06 2.38
CA SER A 229 -15.47 -2.43 2.96
C SER A 229 -16.51 -2.68 1.87
N ARG A 230 -17.58 -3.40 2.21
CA ARG A 230 -18.72 -3.62 1.32
C ARG A 230 -19.57 -2.36 1.11
N ASN A 231 -19.40 -1.32 1.93
CA ASN A 231 -20.17 -0.09 1.84
C ASN A 231 -19.76 0.78 0.63
N THR A 232 -18.66 0.43 -0.04
CA THR A 232 -18.12 1.16 -1.20
C THR A 232 -18.37 0.46 -2.52
N GLY A 233 -19.47 -0.30 -2.62
CA GLY A 233 -19.79 -1.14 -3.80
C GLY A 233 -19.87 -0.40 -5.14
N PHE A 234 -20.09 0.93 -5.14
CA PHE A 234 -20.13 1.75 -6.35
C PHE A 234 -18.88 2.63 -6.54
N VAL A 235 -17.82 2.38 -5.75
CA VAL A 235 -16.56 3.13 -5.81
C VAL A 235 -15.47 2.24 -6.43
N THR A 236 -15.12 2.51 -7.68
CA THR A 236 -14.04 1.82 -8.39
C THR A 236 -13.39 2.75 -9.41
N GLY A 237 -12.10 2.54 -9.73
CA GLY A 237 -11.31 3.35 -10.65
C GLY A 237 -10.98 4.74 -10.13
N GLN A 238 -11.18 5.02 -8.85
CA GLN A 238 -11.03 6.35 -8.27
C GLN A 238 -9.70 6.51 -7.54
N GLU A 239 -9.25 7.76 -7.47
CA GLU A 239 -8.15 8.19 -6.62
C GLU A 239 -8.68 8.99 -5.42
N PHE A 240 -8.10 8.73 -4.24
CA PHE A 240 -8.39 9.44 -3.01
C PHE A 240 -7.10 10.03 -2.44
N VAL A 241 -7.01 11.37 -2.45
CA VAL A 241 -5.87 12.10 -1.90
C VAL A 241 -6.04 12.25 -0.40
N VAL A 242 -4.98 11.91 0.38
CA VAL A 242 -4.93 12.02 1.85
C VAL A 242 -3.67 12.81 2.22
N ASP A 243 -3.77 14.12 2.23
CA ASP A 243 -2.62 15.03 2.37
C ASP A 243 -2.87 16.21 3.32
N GLY A 244 -3.95 16.18 4.09
CA GLY A 244 -4.33 17.29 4.97
C GLY A 244 -4.62 18.59 4.23
N GLY A 245 -4.88 18.53 2.91
CA GLY A 245 -5.16 19.69 2.06
C GLY A 245 -3.90 20.39 1.52
N MET A 246 -2.70 19.84 1.75
CA MET A 246 -1.43 20.44 1.36
C MET A 246 -1.36 20.72 -0.15
N SER A 247 -1.78 19.78 -1.01
CA SER A 247 -1.81 19.95 -2.47
C SER A 247 -2.86 20.97 -2.98
N ARG A 248 -3.74 21.44 -2.10
CA ARG A 248 -4.77 22.43 -2.42
C ARG A 248 -4.43 23.83 -1.91
N LYS A 249 -3.40 23.95 -1.05
CA LYS A 249 -2.98 25.20 -0.46
C LYS A 249 -2.20 26.02 -1.50
N MET A 250 -2.71 27.24 -1.76
CA MET A 250 -1.98 28.21 -2.58
C MET A 250 -0.86 28.84 -1.75
N VAL A 251 0.34 28.89 -2.29
CA VAL A 251 1.51 29.50 -1.64
C VAL A 251 1.94 30.71 -2.47
N TYR A 252 1.99 31.87 -1.83
CA TYR A 252 2.55 33.09 -2.38
C TYR A 252 3.91 33.34 -1.71
N THR A 253 4.95 33.54 -2.49
CA THR A 253 6.30 33.93 -2.03
C THR A 253 6.46 35.42 -2.02
#